data_ddd38d5d932d197b01e010e464262024
#
_entry.id   ddd38d5d932d197b01e010e464262024
#
_cell.length_a   1.000
_cell.length_b   1.000
_cell.length_c   1.000
_cell.angle_alpha   90.00
_cell.angle_beta   90.00
_cell.angle_gamma   90.00
#
_symmetry.space_group_name_H-M   'P 1'
#
loop_
_entity.id
_entity.type
_entity.pdbx_description
1 polymer ?
#
loop_
_entity_poly.entity_id
_entity_poly.type
_entity_poly.pdbx_seq_one_letter_code
_entity_poly.pdbx_strand_id
1 'polypeptide(L)'
;MTNTPPTPPIAPCQEGFVETPEVRLRYLTWGDPGATPLVLLHGIGQTAHTWAYFATAMQDHFRVVAVDQRGHGDSGWAPDGDYSAAAHGRDLDALILQLRLEEFALVGFSMGGRNAMWLTDRHGARLRRLVIVDAGPQRPHATGSSARQFMSGPDVLDSVEDFVERAVRFNPRRSRETLRESLLHNLRQLPDGKWTWKYDPVLRQPSRQTTPAGDLWSVLAKIACATLIVRGAESPALPEEQAARMAEVIPNARVVTISAAGHTVMGDNPIEFEAKVKPFLVEKNTAG
;
A
#
# COMPACT_ATOMS: atom_id res chain seq x y z
N MET A 1 0.69 -17.29 -24.45
CA MET A 1 0.63 -15.82 -24.70
C MET A 1 -0.53 -15.31 -23.89
N THR A 2 -0.26 -14.73 -22.73
CA THR A 2 -1.27 -14.13 -21.85
C THR A 2 -1.70 -12.81 -22.49
N ASN A 3 -2.92 -12.79 -23.01
CA ASN A 3 -3.55 -11.60 -23.60
C ASN A 3 -3.99 -10.66 -22.45
N THR A 4 -3.03 -10.13 -21.67
CA THR A 4 -3.33 -9.09 -20.70
C THR A 4 -3.62 -7.82 -21.49
N PRO A 5 -4.82 -7.24 -21.38
CA PRO A 5 -5.12 -6.00 -22.08
C PRO A 5 -4.13 -4.89 -21.66
N PRO A 6 -3.81 -3.97 -22.57
CA PRO A 6 -2.88 -2.90 -22.25
C PRO A 6 -3.41 -2.09 -21.06
N THR A 7 -2.53 -1.80 -20.13
CA THR A 7 -2.84 -0.93 -18.97
C THR A 7 -3.20 0.47 -19.50
N PRO A 8 -4.35 1.05 -19.11
CA PRO A 8 -4.69 2.39 -19.54
C PRO A 8 -3.64 3.42 -19.13
N PRO A 9 -3.54 4.55 -19.85
CA PRO A 9 -2.58 5.59 -19.51
C PRO A 9 -2.82 6.14 -18.11
N ILE A 10 -1.73 6.39 -17.37
CA ILE A 10 -1.76 6.98 -16.04
C ILE A 10 -1.98 8.49 -16.19
N ALA A 11 -2.98 9.02 -15.49
CA ALA A 11 -3.24 10.46 -15.43
C ALA A 11 -2.13 11.20 -14.69
N PRO A 12 -1.84 12.46 -15.06
CA PRO A 12 -0.90 13.29 -14.31
C PRO A 12 -1.38 13.50 -12.87
N CYS A 13 -0.43 13.56 -11.92
CA CYS A 13 -0.69 13.82 -10.52
C CYS A 13 -0.04 15.14 -10.08
N GLN A 14 -0.53 15.69 -8.96
CA GLN A 14 0.13 16.76 -8.25
C GLN A 14 0.89 16.18 -7.05
N GLU A 15 1.98 16.85 -6.69
CA GLU A 15 2.80 16.51 -5.54
C GLU A 15 2.52 17.48 -4.39
N GLY A 16 2.48 16.96 -3.17
CA GLY A 16 2.39 17.75 -1.96
C GLY A 16 3.18 17.14 -0.81
N PHE A 17 3.34 17.93 0.25
CA PHE A 17 4.08 17.50 1.43
C PHE A 17 3.31 17.84 2.71
N VAL A 18 3.52 16.99 3.72
CA VAL A 18 3.00 17.17 5.08
C VAL A 18 4.17 17.09 6.05
N GLU A 19 4.27 18.07 6.94
CA GLU A 19 5.27 18.05 8.00
C GLU A 19 4.73 17.26 9.20
N THR A 20 5.50 16.28 9.66
CA THR A 20 5.23 15.59 10.93
C THR A 20 6.28 16.00 11.96
N PRO A 21 6.14 15.66 13.24
CA PRO A 21 7.16 15.98 14.24
C PRO A 21 8.55 15.41 13.92
N GLU A 22 8.62 14.33 13.15
CA GLU A 22 9.85 13.56 12.95
C GLU A 22 10.33 13.54 11.50
N VAL A 23 9.40 13.52 10.55
CA VAL A 23 9.71 13.38 9.13
C VAL A 23 8.79 14.25 8.28
N ARG A 24 9.24 14.61 7.10
CA ARG A 24 8.41 15.21 6.06
C ARG A 24 7.86 14.11 5.19
N LEU A 25 6.54 14.05 5.01
CA LEU A 25 5.88 13.08 4.14
C LEU A 25 5.55 13.70 2.79
N ARG A 26 5.90 13.00 1.72
CA ARG A 26 5.43 13.28 0.38
C ARG A 26 4.13 12.54 0.11
N TYR A 27 3.22 13.17 -0.62
CA TYR A 27 2.05 12.52 -1.20
C TYR A 27 1.82 12.94 -2.65
N LEU A 28 1.16 12.09 -3.40
CA LEU A 28 0.67 12.35 -4.74
C LEU A 28 -0.84 12.47 -4.70
N THR A 29 -1.42 13.35 -5.51
CA THR A 29 -2.88 13.52 -5.55
C THR A 29 -3.41 13.61 -6.98
N TRP A 30 -4.62 13.05 -7.16
CA TRP A 30 -5.42 13.06 -8.37
C TRP A 30 -6.86 13.46 -8.05
N GLY A 31 -7.58 13.93 -9.06
CA GLY A 31 -9.01 14.27 -8.95
C GLY A 31 -9.26 15.64 -8.35
N ASP A 32 -10.56 15.94 -8.15
CA ASP A 32 -11.02 17.22 -7.62
C ASP A 32 -10.63 17.38 -6.14
N PRO A 33 -9.95 18.47 -5.76
CA PRO A 33 -9.63 18.76 -4.36
C PRO A 33 -10.84 18.82 -3.42
N GLY A 34 -12.03 19.15 -3.94
CA GLY A 34 -13.29 19.21 -3.19
C GLY A 34 -14.00 17.87 -3.04
N ALA A 35 -13.59 16.84 -3.77
CA ALA A 35 -14.19 15.52 -3.67
C ALA A 35 -13.83 14.79 -2.36
N THR A 36 -14.63 13.77 -2.01
CA THR A 36 -14.34 12.91 -0.84
C THR A 36 -12.92 12.34 -0.92
N PRO A 37 -12.10 12.44 0.14
CA PRO A 37 -10.75 11.91 0.11
C PRO A 37 -10.71 10.37 0.07
N LEU A 38 -9.77 9.83 -0.73
CA LEU A 38 -9.37 8.43 -0.76
C LEU A 38 -7.88 8.34 -0.47
N VAL A 39 -7.51 7.86 0.71
CA VAL A 39 -6.12 7.71 1.13
C VAL A 39 -5.59 6.33 0.73
N LEU A 40 -4.42 6.28 0.10
CA LEU A 40 -3.79 5.05 -0.39
C LEU A 40 -2.41 4.86 0.26
N LEU A 41 -2.21 3.71 0.93
CA LEU A 41 -0.98 3.34 1.64
C LEU A 41 -0.31 2.14 0.97
N HIS A 42 0.92 2.31 0.49
CA HIS A 42 1.69 1.28 -0.20
C HIS A 42 2.33 0.24 0.74
N GLY A 43 2.86 -0.84 0.16
CA GLY A 43 3.62 -1.87 0.87
C GLY A 43 5.09 -1.49 1.11
N ILE A 44 5.79 -2.30 1.91
CA ILE A 44 7.23 -2.09 2.17
C ILE A 44 8.05 -2.11 0.86
N GLY A 45 9.01 -1.21 0.75
CA GLY A 45 9.91 -1.09 -0.41
C GLY A 45 9.25 -0.45 -1.64
N GLN A 46 8.02 0.04 -1.53
CA GLN A 46 7.28 0.70 -2.59
C GLN A 46 7.15 2.22 -2.35
N THR A 47 6.44 2.90 -3.23
CA THR A 47 6.15 4.34 -3.16
C THR A 47 4.68 4.60 -3.48
N ALA A 48 4.23 5.84 -3.34
CA ALA A 48 2.90 6.30 -3.73
C ALA A 48 2.55 5.95 -5.20
N HIS A 49 3.55 5.90 -6.07
CA HIS A 49 3.37 5.53 -7.48
C HIS A 49 2.83 4.10 -7.70
N THR A 50 2.95 3.21 -6.71
CA THR A 50 2.31 1.88 -6.75
C THR A 50 0.81 1.97 -7.03
N TRP A 51 0.19 3.08 -6.64
CA TRP A 51 -1.24 3.31 -6.79
C TRP A 51 -1.63 4.11 -8.03
N ALA A 52 -0.69 4.56 -8.86
CA ALA A 52 -0.94 5.51 -9.94
C ALA A 52 -2.04 5.05 -10.92
N TYR A 53 -2.05 3.76 -11.30
CA TYR A 53 -3.11 3.20 -12.13
C TYR A 53 -4.47 3.26 -11.44
N PHE A 54 -4.55 2.75 -10.21
CA PHE A 54 -5.81 2.74 -9.45
C PHE A 54 -6.28 4.15 -9.09
N ALA A 55 -5.36 5.06 -8.78
CA ALA A 55 -5.66 6.46 -8.53
C ALA A 55 -6.28 7.14 -9.75
N THR A 56 -5.74 6.86 -10.95
CA THR A 56 -6.32 7.33 -12.23
C THR A 56 -7.76 6.84 -12.41
N ALA A 57 -8.04 5.57 -12.11
CA ALA A 57 -9.39 5.01 -12.21
C ALA A 57 -10.38 5.58 -11.19
N MET A 58 -9.87 6.14 -10.07
CA MET A 58 -10.69 6.66 -8.98
C MET A 58 -10.87 8.19 -8.99
N GLN A 59 -10.08 8.94 -9.79
CA GLN A 59 -10.00 10.39 -9.75
C GLN A 59 -11.33 11.14 -10.06
N ASP A 60 -12.22 10.50 -10.81
CA ASP A 60 -13.52 11.08 -11.14
C ASP A 60 -14.53 11.02 -9.97
N HIS A 61 -14.21 10.23 -8.94
CA HIS A 61 -15.07 9.99 -7.77
C HIS A 61 -14.47 10.52 -6.47
N PHE A 62 -13.15 10.68 -6.41
CA PHE A 62 -12.41 10.99 -5.19
C PHE A 62 -11.29 12.00 -5.41
N ARG A 63 -10.99 12.77 -4.38
CA ARG A 63 -9.66 13.33 -4.20
C ARG A 63 -8.75 12.22 -3.72
N VAL A 64 -8.00 11.59 -4.63
CA VAL A 64 -7.08 10.51 -4.28
C VAL A 64 -5.80 11.08 -3.68
N VAL A 65 -5.35 10.54 -2.55
CA VAL A 65 -4.11 10.92 -1.85
C VAL A 65 -3.29 9.66 -1.61
N ALA A 66 -2.27 9.43 -2.43
CA ALA A 66 -1.33 8.32 -2.24
C ALA A 66 -0.07 8.82 -1.52
N VAL A 67 0.29 8.20 -0.40
CA VAL A 67 1.35 8.66 0.49
C VAL A 67 2.62 7.82 0.31
N ASP A 68 3.75 8.49 0.15
CA ASP A 68 5.04 7.86 0.44
C ASP A 68 5.16 7.76 1.97
N GLN A 69 4.99 6.57 2.53
CA GLN A 69 5.07 6.38 3.98
C GLN A 69 6.51 6.62 4.47
N ARG A 70 6.69 6.98 5.75
CA ARG A 70 8.03 7.24 6.33
C ARG A 70 9.05 6.20 5.88
N GLY A 71 10.25 6.64 5.57
CA GLY A 71 11.33 5.77 5.12
C GLY A 71 11.22 5.27 3.68
N HIS A 72 10.26 5.76 2.89
CA HIS A 72 10.04 5.33 1.51
C HIS A 72 9.88 6.52 0.56
N GLY A 73 10.19 6.27 -0.70
CA GLY A 73 10.02 7.25 -1.77
C GLY A 73 10.80 8.53 -1.52
N ASP A 74 10.11 9.65 -1.66
CA ASP A 74 10.69 10.98 -1.42
C ASP A 74 10.23 11.58 -0.07
N SER A 75 9.67 10.73 0.82
CA SER A 75 9.46 11.05 2.23
C SER A 75 10.72 10.90 3.07
N GLY A 76 10.76 11.59 4.21
CA GLY A 76 11.88 11.54 5.15
C GLY A 76 12.09 10.15 5.76
N TRP A 77 13.35 9.85 6.07
CA TRP A 77 13.74 8.68 6.83
C TRP A 77 13.72 9.03 8.32
N ALA A 78 13.30 8.07 9.15
CA ALA A 78 13.25 8.27 10.61
C ALA A 78 14.67 8.44 11.18
N PRO A 79 15.00 9.58 11.83
CA PRO A 79 16.35 9.84 12.31
C PRO A 79 16.84 8.83 13.35
N ASP A 80 15.91 8.27 14.14
CA ASP A 80 16.14 7.26 15.16
C ASP A 80 15.89 5.82 14.67
N GLY A 81 15.49 5.66 13.38
CA GLY A 81 15.11 4.38 12.79
C GLY A 81 13.79 3.83 13.35
N ASP A 82 12.89 4.65 13.88
CA ASP A 82 11.57 4.21 14.35
C ASP A 82 10.58 4.07 13.18
N TYR A 83 10.35 2.83 12.79
CA TYR A 83 9.35 2.40 11.80
C TYR A 83 8.24 1.56 12.44
N SER A 84 7.96 1.80 13.71
CA SER A 84 6.87 1.15 14.44
C SER A 84 5.50 1.57 13.92
N ALA A 85 4.48 0.77 14.22
CA ALA A 85 3.09 1.11 13.92
C ALA A 85 2.66 2.43 14.61
N ALA A 86 3.21 2.73 15.78
CA ALA A 86 2.96 3.98 16.50
C ALA A 86 3.53 5.19 15.73
N ALA A 87 4.74 5.07 15.18
CA ALA A 87 5.37 6.10 14.38
C ALA A 87 4.59 6.36 13.07
N HIS A 88 4.23 5.30 12.34
CA HIS A 88 3.33 5.41 11.18
C HIS A 88 1.97 6.02 11.55
N GLY A 89 1.44 5.70 12.73
CA GLY A 89 0.20 6.28 13.24
C GLY A 89 0.30 7.80 13.43
N ARG A 90 1.39 8.30 14.04
CA ARG A 90 1.64 9.76 14.19
C ARG A 90 1.73 10.46 12.85
N ASP A 91 2.34 9.84 11.85
CA ASP A 91 2.42 10.39 10.50
C ASP A 91 1.03 10.53 9.86
N LEU A 92 0.22 9.48 9.96
CA LEU A 92 -1.14 9.49 9.41
C LEU A 92 -2.05 10.48 10.15
N ASP A 93 -1.87 10.64 11.47
CA ASP A 93 -2.54 11.70 12.24
C ASP A 93 -2.21 13.10 11.68
N ALA A 94 -0.93 13.36 11.43
CA ALA A 94 -0.48 14.64 10.86
C ALA A 94 -1.04 14.85 9.44
N LEU A 95 -1.04 13.81 8.61
CA LEU A 95 -1.64 13.84 7.27
C LEU A 95 -3.13 14.18 7.33
N ILE A 96 -3.90 13.48 8.16
CA ILE A 96 -5.34 13.67 8.34
C ILE A 96 -5.63 15.11 8.80
N LEU A 97 -4.85 15.61 9.75
CA LEU A 97 -5.03 16.96 10.30
C LEU A 97 -4.71 18.05 9.27
N GLN A 98 -3.53 17.99 8.63
CA GLN A 98 -3.07 19.04 7.72
C GLN A 98 -3.86 19.07 6.40
N LEU A 99 -4.29 17.90 5.90
CA LEU A 99 -5.15 17.82 4.72
C LEU A 99 -6.63 17.99 5.04
N ARG A 100 -7.00 18.18 6.32
CA ARG A 100 -8.37 18.37 6.83
C ARG A 100 -9.31 17.25 6.38
N LEU A 101 -8.87 16.00 6.55
CA LEU A 101 -9.65 14.84 6.18
C LEU A 101 -10.70 14.55 7.27
N GLU A 102 -11.88 15.17 7.17
CA GLU A 102 -12.97 14.97 8.13
C GLU A 102 -13.60 13.61 7.98
N GLU A 103 -13.89 13.21 6.75
CA GLU A 103 -14.36 11.89 6.37
C GLU A 103 -13.59 11.41 5.13
N PHE A 104 -13.15 10.16 5.12
CA PHE A 104 -12.36 9.61 4.02
C PHE A 104 -12.53 8.10 3.86
N ALA A 105 -12.20 7.59 2.68
CA ALA A 105 -11.97 6.17 2.44
C ALA A 105 -10.46 5.85 2.54
N LEU A 106 -10.13 4.63 2.93
CA LEU A 106 -8.75 4.19 3.12
C LEU A 106 -8.49 2.86 2.42
N VAL A 107 -7.42 2.80 1.64
CA VAL A 107 -6.92 1.57 1.03
C VAL A 107 -5.49 1.36 1.50
N GLY A 108 -5.19 0.21 2.08
CA GLY A 108 -3.83 -0.14 2.49
C GLY A 108 -3.39 -1.48 1.95
N PHE A 109 -2.19 -1.52 1.38
CA PHE A 109 -1.57 -2.74 0.87
C PHE A 109 -0.45 -3.22 1.79
N SER A 110 -0.43 -4.52 2.14
CA SER A 110 0.68 -5.16 2.88
C SER A 110 1.04 -4.38 4.18
N MET A 111 2.21 -3.75 4.26
CA MET A 111 2.59 -2.84 5.35
C MET A 111 1.54 -1.73 5.52
N GLY A 112 1.15 -1.06 4.45
CA GLY A 112 0.11 -0.03 4.47
C GLY A 112 -1.25 -0.57 4.92
N GLY A 113 -1.58 -1.83 4.61
CA GLY A 113 -2.78 -2.51 5.11
C GLY A 113 -2.77 -2.68 6.64
N ARG A 114 -1.63 -3.05 7.19
CA ARG A 114 -1.45 -3.13 8.66
C ARG A 114 -1.53 -1.76 9.32
N ASN A 115 -0.90 -0.75 8.71
CA ASN A 115 -1.00 0.63 9.18
C ASN A 115 -2.45 1.15 9.11
N ALA A 116 -3.18 0.78 8.05
CA ALA A 116 -4.60 1.09 7.93
C ALA A 116 -5.45 0.45 9.04
N MET A 117 -5.20 -0.82 9.41
CA MET A 117 -5.87 -1.46 10.54
C MET A 117 -5.63 -0.68 11.83
N TRP A 118 -4.38 -0.30 12.13
CA TRP A 118 -4.06 0.50 13.32
C TRP A 118 -4.72 1.87 13.32
N LEU A 119 -4.85 2.49 12.16
CA LEU A 119 -5.48 3.80 12.03
C LEU A 119 -6.96 3.75 12.42
N THR A 120 -7.63 2.61 12.24
CA THR A 120 -9.06 2.47 12.60
C THR A 120 -9.33 2.64 14.08
N ASP A 121 -8.40 2.25 14.95
CA ASP A 121 -8.54 2.41 16.41
C ASP A 121 -8.54 3.90 16.82
N ARG A 122 -7.90 4.77 16.04
CA ARG A 122 -7.78 6.21 16.32
C ARG A 122 -8.78 7.07 15.53
N HIS A 123 -9.08 6.70 14.30
CA HIS A 123 -9.86 7.50 13.37
C HIS A 123 -11.05 6.75 12.76
N GLY A 124 -11.47 5.64 13.37
CA GLY A 124 -12.56 4.81 12.85
C GLY A 124 -13.86 5.57 12.58
N ALA A 125 -14.19 6.56 13.41
CA ALA A 125 -15.38 7.41 13.22
C ALA A 125 -15.34 8.29 11.96
N ARG A 126 -14.14 8.54 11.40
CA ARG A 126 -13.96 9.32 10.16
C ARG A 126 -13.88 8.43 8.92
N LEU A 127 -13.74 7.12 9.10
CA LEU A 127 -13.63 6.18 7.98
C LEU A 127 -15.00 5.83 7.42
N ARG A 128 -15.23 6.18 6.18
CA ARG A 128 -16.42 5.76 5.43
C ARG A 128 -16.30 4.32 4.95
N ARG A 129 -15.11 3.95 4.46
CA ARG A 129 -14.81 2.63 3.91
C ARG A 129 -13.34 2.29 4.11
N LEU A 130 -13.07 1.00 4.32
CA LEU A 130 -11.73 0.46 4.45
C LEU A 130 -11.52 -0.66 3.43
N VAL A 131 -10.39 -0.63 2.73
CA VAL A 131 -9.93 -1.75 1.88
C VAL A 131 -8.57 -2.22 2.40
N ILE A 132 -8.51 -3.47 2.81
CA ILE A 132 -7.28 -4.13 3.28
C ILE A 132 -6.80 -5.04 2.16
N VAL A 133 -5.67 -4.70 1.54
CA VAL A 133 -5.15 -5.44 0.40
C VAL A 133 -3.98 -6.31 0.84
N ASP A 134 -4.17 -7.60 0.76
CA ASP A 134 -3.21 -8.68 0.99
C ASP A 134 -2.36 -8.50 2.26
N ALA A 135 -3.05 -8.16 3.34
CA ALA A 135 -2.50 -7.91 4.66
C ALA A 135 -3.37 -8.56 5.73
N GLY A 136 -2.74 -9.31 6.63
CA GLY A 136 -3.42 -9.91 7.77
C GLY A 136 -2.84 -9.42 9.11
N PRO A 137 -3.59 -9.60 10.21
CA PRO A 137 -3.13 -9.27 11.56
C PRO A 137 -1.95 -10.14 12.00
N GLN A 138 -1.86 -11.36 11.48
CA GLN A 138 -0.72 -12.26 11.70
C GLN A 138 0.13 -12.34 10.44
N ARG A 139 1.45 -12.25 10.62
CA ARG A 139 2.37 -12.54 9.51
C ARG A 139 2.46 -14.06 9.37
N PRO A 140 2.37 -14.60 8.14
CA PRO A 140 2.65 -16.02 7.94
C PRO A 140 4.03 -16.36 8.48
N HIS A 141 4.14 -17.48 9.19
CA HIS A 141 5.41 -17.99 9.73
C HIS A 141 6.39 -18.45 8.65
N ALA A 142 6.07 -18.31 7.38
CA ALA A 142 6.91 -18.75 6.28
C ALA A 142 8.25 -18.01 6.29
N THR A 143 9.28 -18.73 6.69
CA THR A 143 10.67 -18.46 6.35
C THR A 143 10.74 -18.35 4.83
N GLY A 144 10.95 -17.13 4.29
CA GLY A 144 11.13 -16.95 2.86
C GLY A 144 9.96 -16.30 2.11
N SER A 145 9.30 -15.28 2.70
CA SER A 145 8.41 -14.47 1.87
C SER A 145 9.20 -13.93 0.67
N SER A 146 8.61 -14.03 -0.53
CA SER A 146 9.21 -13.54 -1.77
C SER A 146 9.66 -12.08 -1.65
N ALA A 147 8.91 -11.25 -0.92
CA ALA A 147 9.28 -9.87 -0.63
C ALA A 147 10.58 -9.76 0.18
N ARG A 148 10.74 -10.56 1.25
CA ARG A 148 11.98 -10.56 2.06
C ARG A 148 13.17 -11.03 1.22
N GLN A 149 13.00 -12.10 0.45
CA GLN A 149 14.05 -12.63 -0.42
C GLN A 149 14.41 -11.62 -1.52
N PHE A 150 13.43 -10.92 -2.10
CA PHE A 150 13.67 -9.81 -3.03
C PHE A 150 14.49 -8.70 -2.38
N MET A 151 14.15 -8.31 -1.15
CA MET A 151 14.85 -7.26 -0.40
C MET A 151 16.22 -7.69 0.14
N SER A 152 16.56 -8.99 0.20
CA SER A 152 17.86 -9.48 0.71
C SER A 152 19.01 -9.36 -0.31
N GLY A 153 18.74 -9.03 -1.56
CA GLY A 153 19.78 -8.82 -2.58
C GLY A 153 20.54 -7.50 -2.38
N PRO A 154 21.59 -7.23 -3.19
CA PRO A 154 22.36 -5.98 -3.12
C PRO A 154 21.50 -4.73 -3.19
N ASP A 155 21.85 -3.69 -2.42
CA ASP A 155 21.15 -2.41 -2.43
C ASP A 155 21.57 -1.50 -3.56
N VAL A 156 22.81 -1.63 -4.01
CA VAL A 156 23.42 -0.81 -5.05
C VAL A 156 23.76 -1.71 -6.23
N LEU A 157 23.27 -1.34 -7.41
CA LEU A 157 23.53 -2.02 -8.67
C LEU A 157 23.95 -1.00 -9.73
N ASP A 158 24.58 -1.48 -10.81
CA ASP A 158 25.14 -0.62 -11.84
C ASP A 158 24.07 0.02 -12.72
N SER A 159 22.90 -0.65 -12.87
CA SER A 159 21.82 -0.18 -13.74
C SER A 159 20.43 -0.48 -13.20
N VAL A 160 19.42 0.21 -13.73
CA VAL A 160 18.00 -0.12 -13.49
C VAL A 160 17.68 -1.53 -14.00
N GLU A 161 18.31 -1.93 -15.10
CA GLU A 161 18.07 -3.25 -15.73
C GLU A 161 18.47 -4.41 -14.80
N ASP A 162 19.50 -4.24 -13.97
CA ASP A 162 19.89 -5.26 -12.98
C ASP A 162 18.80 -5.44 -11.90
N PHE A 163 18.14 -4.35 -11.50
CA PHE A 163 16.97 -4.43 -10.62
C PHE A 163 15.77 -5.08 -11.32
N VAL A 164 15.56 -4.81 -12.61
CA VAL A 164 14.50 -5.43 -13.42
C VAL A 164 14.73 -6.93 -13.54
N GLU A 165 15.96 -7.38 -13.83
CA GLU A 165 16.31 -8.80 -13.88
C GLU A 165 15.99 -9.51 -12.56
N ARG A 166 16.32 -8.85 -11.44
CA ARG A 166 15.98 -9.37 -10.13
C ARG A 166 14.46 -9.42 -9.92
N ALA A 167 13.74 -8.37 -10.29
CA ALA A 167 12.29 -8.29 -10.10
C ALA A 167 11.52 -9.36 -10.91
N VAL A 168 11.93 -9.63 -12.15
CA VAL A 168 11.34 -10.68 -13.00
C VAL A 168 11.40 -12.06 -12.34
N ARG A 169 12.50 -12.38 -11.64
CA ARG A 169 12.65 -13.67 -10.92
C ARG A 169 11.64 -13.83 -9.78
N PHE A 170 11.26 -12.73 -9.14
CA PHE A 170 10.34 -12.73 -7.99
C PHE A 170 8.88 -12.45 -8.36
N ASN A 171 8.66 -11.80 -9.49
CA ASN A 171 7.33 -11.54 -10.01
C ASN A 171 7.24 -11.83 -11.52
N PRO A 172 7.17 -13.10 -11.94
CA PRO A 172 7.08 -13.48 -13.35
C PRO A 172 5.70 -13.19 -13.98
N ARG A 173 4.71 -12.72 -13.21
CA ARG A 173 3.36 -12.38 -13.70
C ARG A 173 3.32 -11.07 -14.45
N ARG A 174 4.24 -10.16 -14.13
CA ARG A 174 4.29 -8.83 -14.73
C ARG A 174 5.30 -8.79 -15.88
N SER A 175 4.98 -8.02 -16.90
CA SER A 175 5.92 -7.81 -17.99
C SER A 175 7.17 -7.06 -17.51
N ARG A 176 8.27 -7.26 -18.23
CA ARG A 176 9.53 -6.58 -17.96
C ARG A 176 9.37 -5.05 -18.00
N GLU A 177 8.61 -4.55 -18.96
CA GLU A 177 8.32 -3.13 -19.15
C GLU A 177 7.59 -2.55 -17.95
N THR A 178 6.52 -3.22 -17.50
CA THR A 178 5.74 -2.79 -16.33
C THR A 178 6.56 -2.82 -15.04
N LEU A 179 7.44 -3.83 -14.88
CA LEU A 179 8.35 -3.88 -13.74
C LEU A 179 9.37 -2.74 -13.79
N ARG A 180 9.92 -2.45 -14.97
CA ARG A 180 10.87 -1.36 -15.18
C ARG A 180 10.25 0.01 -14.84
N GLU A 181 9.07 0.30 -15.35
CA GLU A 181 8.34 1.53 -15.04
C GLU A 181 8.10 1.68 -13.53
N SER A 182 7.62 0.63 -12.88
CA SER A 182 7.40 0.61 -11.43
C SER A 182 8.70 0.83 -10.65
N LEU A 183 9.80 0.21 -11.07
CA LEU A 183 11.10 0.32 -10.40
C LEU A 183 11.71 1.72 -10.51
N LEU A 184 11.52 2.42 -11.63
CA LEU A 184 12.02 3.79 -11.80
C LEU A 184 11.49 4.75 -10.71
N HIS A 185 10.29 4.53 -10.19
CA HIS A 185 9.75 5.30 -9.07
C HIS A 185 10.33 4.90 -7.72
N ASN A 186 10.83 3.66 -7.59
CA ASN A 186 11.36 3.10 -6.35
C ASN A 186 12.89 3.24 -6.23
N LEU A 187 13.56 3.67 -7.30
CA LEU A 187 15.01 3.77 -7.39
C LEU A 187 15.46 5.23 -7.53
N ARG A 188 16.68 5.50 -7.07
CA ARG A 188 17.40 6.76 -7.32
C ARG A 188 18.80 6.48 -7.80
N GLN A 189 19.33 7.37 -8.63
CA GLN A 189 20.72 7.30 -9.06
C GLN A 189 21.64 7.95 -8.01
N LEU A 190 22.77 7.32 -7.79
CA LEU A 190 23.84 7.82 -6.92
C LEU A 190 24.82 8.70 -7.71
N PRO A 191 25.64 9.55 -7.04
CA PRO A 191 26.61 10.42 -7.70
C PRO A 191 27.66 9.67 -8.56
N ASP A 192 27.94 8.40 -8.26
CA ASP A 192 28.84 7.52 -9.02
C ASP A 192 28.15 6.87 -10.24
N GLY A 193 26.91 7.22 -10.52
CA GLY A 193 26.11 6.69 -11.63
C GLY A 193 25.37 5.39 -11.34
N LYS A 194 25.65 4.72 -10.22
CA LYS A 194 24.94 3.52 -9.78
C LYS A 194 23.54 3.84 -9.28
N TRP A 195 22.74 2.80 -9.09
CA TRP A 195 21.34 2.92 -8.66
C TRP A 195 21.13 2.26 -7.30
N THR A 196 20.24 2.84 -6.50
CA THR A 196 19.83 2.31 -5.20
C THR A 196 18.35 2.57 -4.94
N TRP A 197 17.81 1.92 -3.91
CA TRP A 197 16.43 2.09 -3.49
C TRP A 197 16.17 3.46 -2.87
N LYS A 198 14.94 3.96 -3.02
CA LYS A 198 14.42 5.14 -2.32
C LYS A 198 13.87 4.82 -0.92
N TYR A 199 14.12 3.65 -0.37
CA TYR A 199 13.71 3.36 1.01
C TYR A 199 14.92 3.24 1.93
N ASP A 200 14.69 3.49 3.23
CA ASP A 200 15.75 3.40 4.25
C ASP A 200 16.26 1.95 4.38
N PRO A 201 17.57 1.69 4.21
CA PRO A 201 18.16 0.37 4.38
C PRO A 201 17.87 -0.29 5.75
N VAL A 202 17.64 0.50 6.79
CA VAL A 202 17.24 0.02 8.13
C VAL A 202 15.98 -0.85 8.08
N LEU A 203 15.05 -0.59 7.16
CA LEU A 203 13.83 -1.37 6.97
C LEU A 203 14.09 -2.83 6.56
N ARG A 204 15.28 -3.16 6.11
CA ARG A 204 15.70 -4.52 5.75
C ARG A 204 16.14 -5.34 6.96
N GLN A 205 16.45 -4.69 8.07
CA GLN A 205 16.90 -5.35 9.29
C GLN A 205 15.72 -6.08 9.95
N PRO A 206 15.83 -7.40 10.21
CA PRO A 206 14.72 -8.19 10.78
C PRO A 206 14.21 -7.63 12.12
N SER A 207 15.13 -7.10 12.95
CA SER A 207 14.81 -6.54 14.26
C SER A 207 13.96 -5.26 14.22
N ARG A 208 13.95 -4.54 13.10
CA ARG A 208 13.22 -3.28 12.94
C ARG A 208 11.85 -3.44 12.26
N GLN A 209 11.60 -4.59 11.65
CA GLN A 209 10.32 -4.84 10.94
C GLN A 209 9.17 -5.27 11.84
N THR A 210 9.39 -5.43 13.13
CA THR A 210 8.51 -6.22 13.98
C THR A 210 8.33 -5.67 15.38
N THR A 211 7.95 -4.42 15.55
CA THR A 211 7.30 -4.14 16.82
C THR A 211 5.84 -4.58 16.67
N PRO A 212 5.39 -5.64 17.36
CA PRO A 212 3.98 -5.94 17.46
C PRO A 212 3.34 -4.76 18.19
N ALA A 213 2.64 -3.94 17.48
CA ALA A 213 1.80 -2.96 18.14
C ALA A 213 0.56 -3.71 18.60
N GLY A 214 0.56 -4.33 19.76
CA GLY A 214 -0.60 -4.95 20.37
C GLY A 214 -1.30 -6.03 19.53
N ASP A 215 -2.52 -6.36 19.90
CA ASP A 215 -3.35 -7.37 19.26
C ASP A 215 -4.22 -6.76 18.14
N LEU A 216 -3.79 -6.93 16.90
CA LEU A 216 -4.57 -6.47 15.74
C LEU A 216 -5.93 -7.16 15.61
N TRP A 217 -6.12 -8.36 16.13
CA TRP A 217 -7.44 -9.01 16.13
C TRP A 217 -8.45 -8.22 16.96
N SER A 218 -8.04 -7.73 18.11
CA SER A 218 -8.87 -6.85 18.95
C SER A 218 -9.20 -5.52 18.26
N VAL A 219 -8.28 -4.99 17.44
CA VAL A 219 -8.54 -3.78 16.63
C VAL A 219 -9.56 -4.08 15.54
N LEU A 220 -9.40 -5.19 14.82
CA LEU A 220 -10.32 -5.61 13.75
C LEU A 220 -11.77 -5.73 14.24
N ALA A 221 -11.98 -6.28 15.44
CA ALA A 221 -13.32 -6.45 16.02
C ALA A 221 -14.05 -5.12 16.27
N LYS A 222 -13.33 -4.01 16.35
CA LYS A 222 -13.89 -2.65 16.60
C LYS A 222 -14.14 -1.86 15.31
N ILE A 223 -13.78 -2.38 14.13
CA ILE A 223 -13.95 -1.68 12.86
C ILE A 223 -15.45 -1.59 12.54
N ALA A 224 -15.98 -0.37 12.55
CA ALA A 224 -17.40 -0.12 12.33
C ALA A 224 -17.75 0.15 10.85
N CYS A 225 -16.82 0.70 10.07
CA CYS A 225 -17.09 1.02 8.68
C CYS A 225 -17.12 -0.24 7.79
N ALA A 226 -17.82 -0.14 6.65
CA ALA A 226 -17.79 -1.19 5.64
C ALA A 226 -16.35 -1.49 5.22
N THR A 227 -15.98 -2.78 5.23
CA THR A 227 -14.60 -3.21 4.99
C THR A 227 -14.54 -4.26 3.87
N LEU A 228 -13.62 -4.06 2.93
CA LEU A 228 -13.31 -5.03 1.89
C LEU A 228 -11.91 -5.61 2.13
N ILE A 229 -11.85 -6.92 2.29
CA ILE A 229 -10.59 -7.66 2.39
C ILE A 229 -10.28 -8.22 1.00
N VAL A 230 -9.16 -7.80 0.43
CA VAL A 230 -8.72 -8.22 -0.92
C VAL A 230 -7.49 -9.08 -0.79
N ARG A 231 -7.51 -10.29 -1.37
CA ARG A 231 -6.36 -11.19 -1.43
C ARG A 231 -6.00 -11.55 -2.86
N GLY A 232 -4.72 -11.80 -3.13
CA GLY A 232 -4.28 -12.46 -4.36
C GLY A 232 -4.52 -13.97 -4.25
N ALA A 233 -5.07 -14.58 -5.29
CA ALA A 233 -5.34 -16.02 -5.31
C ALA A 233 -4.09 -16.88 -5.05
N GLU A 234 -2.94 -16.39 -5.49
CA GLU A 234 -1.64 -17.06 -5.39
C GLU A 234 -0.72 -16.43 -4.32
N SER A 235 -1.27 -15.54 -3.47
CA SER A 235 -0.46 -14.88 -2.45
C SER A 235 -0.37 -15.72 -1.17
N PRO A 236 0.86 -15.98 -0.68
CA PRO A 236 1.05 -16.59 0.63
C PRO A 236 0.94 -15.58 1.79
N ALA A 237 0.85 -14.26 1.50
CA ALA A 237 0.89 -13.20 2.52
C ALA A 237 -0.43 -13.09 3.30
N LEU A 238 -1.56 -13.37 2.65
CA LEU A 238 -2.87 -13.47 3.28
C LEU A 238 -3.53 -14.81 2.88
N PRO A 239 -3.33 -15.88 3.65
CA PRO A 239 -3.99 -17.16 3.44
C PRO A 239 -5.53 -17.02 3.47
N GLU A 240 -6.21 -17.86 2.72
CA GLU A 240 -7.67 -17.82 2.61
C GLU A 240 -8.36 -17.95 3.98
N GLU A 241 -7.90 -18.88 4.81
CA GLU A 241 -8.39 -19.09 6.17
C GLU A 241 -8.26 -17.83 7.05
N GLN A 242 -7.13 -17.11 6.92
CA GLN A 242 -6.95 -15.87 7.67
C GLN A 242 -7.87 -14.75 7.13
N ALA A 243 -8.06 -14.64 5.82
CA ALA A 243 -8.98 -13.68 5.23
C ALA A 243 -10.44 -13.96 5.65
N ALA A 244 -10.86 -15.23 5.63
CA ALA A 244 -12.18 -15.64 6.11
C ALA A 244 -12.38 -15.29 7.58
N ARG A 245 -11.41 -15.62 8.45
CA ARG A 245 -11.46 -15.25 9.87
C ARG A 245 -11.51 -13.72 10.09
N MET A 246 -10.80 -12.94 9.27
CA MET A 246 -10.91 -11.48 9.35
C MET A 246 -12.34 -11.00 9.04
N ALA A 247 -13.01 -11.60 8.05
CA ALA A 247 -14.37 -11.25 7.71
C ALA A 247 -15.40 -11.68 8.78
N GLU A 248 -15.11 -12.73 9.54
CA GLU A 248 -15.92 -13.13 10.72
C GLU A 248 -15.76 -12.15 11.88
N VAL A 249 -14.54 -11.62 12.08
CA VAL A 249 -14.22 -10.73 13.20
C VAL A 249 -14.65 -9.29 12.96
N ILE A 250 -14.57 -8.81 11.72
CA ILE A 250 -14.95 -7.43 11.35
C ILE A 250 -16.46 -7.39 11.05
N PRO A 251 -17.28 -6.63 11.79
CA PRO A 251 -18.75 -6.69 11.67
C PRO A 251 -19.33 -6.49 10.28
N ASN A 252 -18.73 -5.61 9.46
CA ASN A 252 -19.19 -5.26 8.12
C ASN A 252 -18.13 -5.56 7.06
N ALA A 253 -17.57 -6.76 7.07
CA ALA A 253 -16.52 -7.13 6.13
C ALA A 253 -16.99 -8.16 5.09
N ARG A 254 -16.36 -8.07 3.91
CA ARG A 254 -16.44 -9.10 2.88
C ARG A 254 -15.06 -9.36 2.28
N VAL A 255 -14.83 -10.58 1.80
CA VAL A 255 -13.59 -10.99 1.16
C VAL A 255 -13.80 -11.05 -0.35
N VAL A 256 -12.80 -10.58 -1.10
CA VAL A 256 -12.68 -10.84 -2.53
C VAL A 256 -11.30 -11.39 -2.85
N THR A 257 -11.24 -12.35 -3.76
CA THR A 257 -10.01 -12.92 -4.26
C THR A 257 -9.79 -12.44 -5.69
N ILE A 258 -8.58 -11.97 -5.99
CA ILE A 258 -8.16 -11.53 -7.32
C ILE A 258 -7.39 -12.67 -7.97
N SER A 259 -7.87 -13.12 -9.13
CA SER A 259 -7.28 -14.23 -9.87
C SER A 259 -5.92 -13.84 -10.47
N ALA A 260 -5.07 -14.82 -10.75
CA ALA A 260 -3.74 -14.63 -11.34
C ALA A 260 -2.91 -13.54 -10.65
N ALA A 261 -3.09 -13.35 -9.34
CA ALA A 261 -2.40 -12.35 -8.54
C ALA A 261 -1.66 -12.98 -7.36
N GLY A 262 -0.40 -12.62 -7.22
CA GLY A 262 0.40 -12.88 -6.02
C GLY A 262 0.25 -11.75 -5.00
N HIS A 263 1.34 -11.47 -4.27
CA HIS A 263 1.32 -10.46 -3.20
C HIS A 263 1.03 -9.04 -3.70
N THR A 264 1.57 -8.63 -4.85
CA THR A 264 1.34 -7.28 -5.41
C THR A 264 0.03 -7.23 -6.21
N VAL A 265 -1.08 -7.48 -5.54
CA VAL A 265 -2.41 -7.75 -6.14
C VAL A 265 -2.80 -6.74 -7.21
N MET A 266 -2.73 -5.43 -6.89
CA MET A 266 -3.09 -4.34 -7.79
C MET A 266 -2.11 -4.16 -8.97
N GLY A 267 -0.91 -4.69 -8.84
CA GLY A 267 0.10 -4.66 -9.91
C GLY A 267 0.08 -5.92 -10.78
N ASP A 268 -0.33 -7.04 -10.23
CA ASP A 268 -0.36 -8.33 -10.93
C ASP A 268 -1.62 -8.47 -11.80
N ASN A 269 -2.78 -8.01 -11.30
CA ASN A 269 -4.04 -7.99 -12.03
C ASN A 269 -4.81 -6.68 -11.75
N PRO A 270 -4.37 -5.55 -12.32
CA PRO A 270 -4.94 -4.23 -12.07
C PRO A 270 -6.41 -4.11 -12.49
N ILE A 271 -6.79 -4.78 -13.58
CA ILE A 271 -8.15 -4.70 -14.14
C ILE A 271 -9.16 -5.37 -13.22
N GLU A 272 -8.90 -6.60 -12.76
CA GLU A 272 -9.80 -7.27 -11.84
C GLU A 272 -9.80 -6.59 -10.47
N PHE A 273 -8.63 -6.11 -10.01
CA PHE A 273 -8.53 -5.32 -8.79
C PHE A 273 -9.46 -4.09 -8.85
N GLU A 274 -9.38 -3.30 -9.92
CA GLU A 274 -10.27 -2.15 -10.12
C GLU A 274 -11.73 -2.60 -10.15
N ALA A 275 -12.07 -3.60 -10.95
CA ALA A 275 -13.44 -4.08 -11.12
C ALA A 275 -14.10 -4.57 -9.81
N LYS A 276 -13.30 -5.06 -8.85
CA LYS A 276 -13.79 -5.53 -7.54
C LYS A 276 -13.79 -4.42 -6.47
N VAL A 277 -12.80 -3.53 -6.50
CA VAL A 277 -12.61 -2.51 -5.45
C VAL A 277 -13.38 -1.22 -5.73
N LYS A 278 -13.39 -0.75 -6.98
CA LYS A 278 -14.08 0.50 -7.35
C LYS A 278 -15.57 0.51 -7.00
N PRO A 279 -16.38 -0.52 -7.33
CA PRO A 279 -17.79 -0.55 -6.95
C PRO A 279 -17.99 -0.44 -5.44
N PHE A 280 -17.15 -1.13 -4.64
CA PHE A 280 -17.22 -1.06 -3.19
C PHE A 280 -16.93 0.36 -2.66
N LEU A 281 -15.97 1.08 -3.23
CA LEU A 281 -15.61 2.42 -2.78
C LEU A 281 -16.64 3.48 -3.19
N VAL A 282 -17.25 3.38 -4.39
CA VAL A 282 -18.20 4.38 -4.93
C VAL A 282 -19.65 4.13 -4.54
N GLU A 283 -19.96 2.95 -3.97
CA GLU A 283 -21.31 2.62 -3.51
C GLU A 283 -21.80 3.70 -2.52
N LYS A 284 -22.95 4.30 -2.79
CA LYS A 284 -23.55 5.26 -1.85
C LYS A 284 -23.94 4.53 -0.57
N ASN A 285 -23.59 5.11 0.58
CA ASN A 285 -24.13 4.61 1.84
C ASN A 285 -25.66 4.76 1.75
N THR A 286 -26.37 3.66 1.55
CA THR A 286 -27.80 3.61 1.84
C THR A 286 -27.89 3.66 3.37
N ALA A 287 -27.93 4.90 3.90
CA ALA A 287 -28.32 5.10 5.29
C ALA A 287 -29.75 4.57 5.41
N GLY A 288 -29.89 3.45 6.16
CA GLY A 288 -31.19 3.01 6.67
C GLY A 288 -31.60 3.91 7.84
#